data_5a363e46a08670577e6dce919e61946c
#
_entry.id   5a363e46a08670577e6dce919e61946c
#
_cell.length_a   1.000
_cell.length_b   1.000
_cell.length_c   1.000
_cell.angle_alpha   90.00
_cell.angle_beta   90.00
_cell.angle_gamma   90.00
#
_symmetry.space_group_name_H-M   'P 1'
#
loop_
_entity.id
_entity.type
_entity.pdbx_description
1 polymer ?
#
loop_
_entity_poly.entity_id
_entity_poly.type
_entity_poly.pdbx_seq_one_letter_code
_entity_poly.pdbx_strand_id
1 'polypeptide(L)'
;MAGRTSPSNGGAGRRTVLAGTAAALATALAGCDSAPDREPSDNAPQEPLVSGRKPQGKDVIDVVADCGAKGDGRTDDSRAFARAYAYAAGRVWDHIGRTVIDIPAGTYLIRAPHALLNAPPGKLKANGLRFRGAGKRMTQLIFAPSRSEDAYLCRNEDSWANVMFEHLAFRSGTPGASFFYSFSTGQAQDYRFSDCEWTGEWTYGLALDGSNTNSEMRWDACRVGGSYRKAFLYSGLSQKSPDRSQQDQFLNYWFTDMKVEYSWGNFLEFPYGGSVTCRGGSYIITGRRPGDSADYGRTSTFFRFPRGPHHDSVQRFHAEDIRFEVRSPDTVVIDCAWDSGTVHFNDCDDTAHAFKPFAESSRPHRYRIGPRGPLVRYDSCQLSGQHFYEEDGDGGPKARYDMCLLRNHSTRDFIKGAGGRVSFVDCLGA
;
A
#
# COMPACT_ATOMS: atom_id res chain seq x y z
N MET A 1 30.08 -39.67 -53.56
CA MET A 1 29.22 -40.77 -53.06
C MET A 1 28.64 -40.23 -51.77
N ALA A 2 27.45 -39.77 -51.78
CA ALA A 2 26.24 -40.39 -51.30
C ALA A 2 26.29 -40.56 -49.77
N GLY A 3 25.44 -39.96 -48.95
CA GLY A 3 24.03 -39.81 -49.06
C GLY A 3 23.46 -38.86 -47.98
N ARG A 4 22.40 -38.27 -48.39
CA ARG A 4 21.40 -37.51 -47.64
C ARG A 4 20.69 -38.37 -46.57
N THR A 5 20.31 -37.77 -45.44
CA THR A 5 18.95 -37.90 -44.91
C THR A 5 18.66 -36.78 -43.88
N SER A 6 17.70 -35.98 -44.19
CA SER A 6 16.89 -35.24 -43.17
C SER A 6 15.82 -36.17 -42.61
N PRO A 7 15.31 -35.86 -41.44
CA PRO A 7 13.88 -35.70 -41.31
C PRO A 7 13.51 -34.45 -40.49
N SER A 8 12.61 -33.70 -41.03
CA SER A 8 11.18 -33.58 -40.80
C SER A 8 10.74 -33.06 -39.44
N ASN A 9 10.31 -31.83 -39.48
CA ASN A 9 9.08 -31.26 -38.94
C ASN A 9 8.47 -31.89 -37.66
N GLY A 10 8.35 -31.05 -36.65
CA GLY A 10 7.47 -31.19 -35.55
C GLY A 10 7.16 -29.83 -34.97
N GLY A 11 6.39 -29.02 -35.72
CA GLY A 11 5.76 -27.83 -35.20
C GLY A 11 4.59 -28.22 -34.28
N ALA A 12 4.62 -27.78 -33.08
CA ALA A 12 3.45 -27.74 -32.22
C ALA A 12 3.71 -26.55 -31.27
N GLY A 13 3.05 -25.50 -31.38
CA GLY A 13 1.65 -25.31 -31.18
C GLY A 13 1.53 -24.37 -30.02
N ARG A 14 2.00 -23.06 -30.23
CA ARG A 14 1.57 -21.97 -29.33
C ARG A 14 0.11 -21.68 -29.66
N ARG A 15 -0.81 -22.23 -28.85
CA ARG A 15 -2.21 -21.77 -28.75
C ARG A 15 -2.94 -22.66 -27.76
N THR A 16 -2.81 -22.38 -26.45
CA THR A 16 -3.87 -22.77 -25.50
C THR A 16 -3.62 -22.01 -24.18
N VAL A 17 -3.91 -20.74 -24.15
CA VAL A 17 -4.09 -19.98 -22.91
C VAL A 17 -5.18 -18.95 -23.19
N LEU A 18 -6.40 -19.39 -23.42
CA LEU A 18 -7.58 -18.51 -23.48
C LEU A 18 -8.91 -19.25 -23.31
N ALA A 19 -8.91 -20.45 -22.72
CA ALA A 19 -10.16 -21.21 -22.54
C ALA A 19 -10.41 -21.64 -21.07
N GLY A 20 -9.80 -20.95 -20.08
CA GLY A 20 -9.93 -21.32 -18.67
C GLY A 20 -10.83 -20.45 -17.81
N THR A 21 -11.30 -19.32 -18.30
CA THR A 21 -12.02 -18.34 -17.46
C THR A 21 -13.56 -18.39 -17.52
N ALA A 22 -14.14 -19.25 -18.32
CA ALA A 22 -15.61 -19.33 -18.43
C ALA A 22 -16.28 -20.47 -17.62
N ALA A 23 -15.48 -21.36 -17.01
CA ALA A 23 -16.05 -22.52 -16.32
C ALA A 23 -16.13 -22.39 -14.77
N ALA A 24 -15.57 -21.34 -14.19
CA ALA A 24 -15.55 -21.16 -12.74
C ALA A 24 -16.81 -20.49 -12.16
N LEU A 25 -17.72 -19.99 -12.99
CA LEU A 25 -18.93 -19.29 -12.52
C LEU A 25 -20.12 -20.19 -12.16
N ALA A 26 -20.08 -21.48 -12.44
CA ALA A 26 -21.24 -22.36 -12.28
C ALA A 26 -21.22 -23.26 -11.05
N THR A 27 -20.13 -23.29 -10.23
CA THR A 27 -19.99 -24.24 -9.12
C THR A 27 -20.01 -23.63 -7.73
N ALA A 28 -20.23 -22.32 -7.60
CA ALA A 28 -20.26 -21.63 -6.32
C ALA A 28 -21.61 -21.63 -5.59
N LEU A 29 -22.59 -22.42 -6.02
CA LEU A 29 -23.95 -22.43 -5.44
C LEU A 29 -24.31 -23.70 -4.65
N ALA A 30 -23.39 -24.61 -4.39
CA ALA A 30 -23.70 -25.79 -3.58
C ALA A 30 -22.52 -26.15 -2.67
N GLY A 31 -22.57 -25.72 -1.42
CA GLY A 31 -21.60 -26.11 -0.40
C GLY A 31 -21.71 -25.25 0.86
N CYS A 32 -22.86 -25.26 1.53
CA CYS A 32 -22.93 -24.89 2.94
C CYS A 32 -22.53 -26.10 3.77
N ASP A 33 -21.32 -26.14 4.30
CA ASP A 33 -21.00 -26.97 5.45
C ASP A 33 -20.02 -26.27 6.39
N SER A 34 -20.57 -26.01 7.55
CA SER A 34 -20.02 -25.84 8.91
C SER A 34 -18.55 -25.42 9.05
N ALA A 35 -18.37 -24.11 9.32
CA ALA A 35 -17.17 -23.60 9.97
C ALA A 35 -17.15 -23.98 11.46
N PRO A 36 -16.00 -24.31 12.05
CA PRO A 36 -15.89 -24.56 13.48
C PRO A 36 -16.12 -23.29 14.29
N ASP A 37 -16.87 -23.44 15.38
CA ASP A 37 -17.16 -22.41 16.39
C ASP A 37 -15.90 -21.69 16.85
N ARG A 38 -15.82 -20.39 16.53
CA ARG A 38 -14.88 -19.47 17.18
C ARG A 38 -15.55 -18.93 18.44
N GLU A 39 -14.91 -19.15 19.58
CA GLU A 39 -15.26 -18.41 20.80
C GLU A 39 -15.25 -16.91 20.54
N PRO A 40 -16.26 -16.19 21.04
CA PRO A 40 -16.33 -14.74 20.87
C PRO A 40 -15.24 -14.08 21.71
N SER A 41 -14.29 -13.41 21.06
CA SER A 41 -13.50 -12.41 21.76
C SER A 41 -14.41 -11.31 22.28
N ASP A 42 -14.14 -10.80 23.48
CA ASP A 42 -14.89 -9.77 24.23
C ASP A 42 -15.01 -8.39 23.53
N ASN A 43 -15.30 -8.37 22.25
CA ASN A 43 -15.90 -7.24 21.55
C ASN A 43 -17.37 -7.52 21.38
N ALA A 44 -18.14 -7.33 22.46
CA ALA A 44 -19.60 -7.36 22.39
C ALA A 44 -20.06 -6.53 21.19
N PRO A 45 -21.02 -7.03 20.37
CA PRO A 45 -21.58 -6.23 19.29
C PRO A 45 -22.19 -4.98 19.92
N GLN A 46 -21.56 -3.83 19.68
CA GLN A 46 -22.20 -2.57 20.02
C GLN A 46 -23.52 -2.56 19.27
N GLU A 47 -24.60 -2.31 20.00
CA GLU A 47 -25.96 -2.17 19.47
C GLU A 47 -25.93 -1.33 18.19
N PRO A 48 -26.76 -1.67 17.19
CA PRO A 48 -26.77 -0.94 15.93
C PRO A 48 -26.97 0.54 16.20
N LEU A 49 -25.98 1.36 15.82
CA LEU A 49 -25.93 2.81 15.98
C LEU A 49 -27.08 3.56 15.25
N VAL A 50 -28.12 2.86 14.81
CA VAL A 50 -29.13 3.36 13.89
C VAL A 50 -30.45 3.60 14.61
N SER A 51 -30.60 4.78 15.20
CA SER A 51 -31.92 5.38 15.44
C SER A 51 -31.90 6.79 14.83
N GLY A 52 -32.67 6.99 13.79
CA GLY A 52 -32.84 8.27 13.09
C GLY A 52 -33.58 8.08 11.77
N ARG A 53 -34.14 9.17 11.25
CA ARG A 53 -34.87 9.16 9.98
C ARG A 53 -33.93 8.72 8.86
N LYS A 54 -34.19 7.57 8.24
CA LYS A 54 -33.40 7.09 7.11
C LYS A 54 -33.62 8.01 5.91
N PRO A 55 -32.56 8.54 5.28
CA PRO A 55 -32.72 9.23 4.01
C PRO A 55 -33.31 8.25 3.00
N GLN A 56 -34.42 8.57 2.38
CA GLN A 56 -35.06 7.68 1.41
C GLN A 56 -34.75 8.16 -0.02
N GLY A 57 -34.29 7.25 -0.87
CA GLY A 57 -34.17 7.47 -2.31
C GLY A 57 -33.07 8.39 -2.78
N LYS A 58 -32.13 8.82 -1.93
CA LYS A 58 -31.06 9.74 -2.31
C LYS A 58 -29.85 9.00 -2.87
N ASP A 59 -29.32 9.46 -4.00
CA ASP A 59 -28.07 8.97 -4.59
C ASP A 59 -26.84 9.67 -4.00
N VAL A 60 -27.00 10.86 -3.43
CA VAL A 60 -26.00 11.57 -2.65
C VAL A 60 -26.54 11.77 -1.25
N ILE A 61 -25.81 11.35 -0.24
CA ILE A 61 -26.14 11.54 1.17
C ILE A 61 -25.14 12.49 1.81
N ASP A 62 -25.62 13.58 2.35
CA ASP A 62 -24.82 14.57 3.08
C ASP A 62 -24.73 14.14 4.55
N VAL A 63 -23.50 13.94 5.07
CA VAL A 63 -23.33 13.48 6.46
C VAL A 63 -23.81 14.50 7.50
N VAL A 64 -23.84 15.78 7.17
CA VAL A 64 -24.33 16.86 8.03
C VAL A 64 -25.86 16.94 7.94
N ALA A 65 -26.37 17.23 6.74
CA ALA A 65 -27.79 17.49 6.53
C ALA A 65 -28.68 16.23 6.73
N ASP A 66 -28.21 15.07 6.28
CA ASP A 66 -29.00 13.85 6.28
C ASP A 66 -28.72 12.94 7.51
N CYS A 67 -27.49 13.01 8.05
CA CYS A 67 -27.04 12.12 9.11
C CYS A 67 -26.74 12.84 10.44
N GLY A 68 -26.73 14.16 10.45
CA GLY A 68 -26.62 14.96 11.66
C GLY A 68 -25.19 15.08 12.20
N ALA A 69 -24.17 14.90 11.37
CA ALA A 69 -22.80 15.23 11.73
C ALA A 69 -22.66 16.74 12.03
N LYS A 70 -21.73 17.10 12.92
CA LYS A 70 -21.51 18.51 13.28
C LYS A 70 -20.33 19.13 12.57
N GLY A 71 -19.26 18.37 12.34
CA GLY A 71 -18.07 18.86 11.69
C GLY A 71 -17.35 20.00 12.44
N ASP A 72 -17.56 20.11 13.76
CA ASP A 72 -17.07 21.17 14.64
C ASP A 72 -15.72 20.83 15.34
N GLY A 73 -15.18 19.65 15.09
CA GLY A 73 -13.95 19.12 15.67
C GLY A 73 -14.03 18.73 17.15
N ARG A 74 -15.22 18.75 17.74
CA ARG A 74 -15.46 18.50 19.17
C ARG A 74 -16.51 17.41 19.41
N THR A 75 -17.61 17.49 18.70
CA THR A 75 -18.69 16.51 18.76
C THR A 75 -18.23 15.20 18.15
N ASP A 76 -18.56 14.08 18.79
CA ASP A 76 -18.31 12.77 18.23
C ASP A 76 -19.31 12.48 17.11
N ASP A 77 -18.85 12.54 15.87
CA ASP A 77 -19.63 12.33 14.65
C ASP A 77 -19.74 10.85 14.23
N SER A 78 -19.19 9.92 15.00
CA SER A 78 -19.14 8.47 14.67
C SER A 78 -20.50 7.91 14.25
N ARG A 79 -21.56 8.28 14.97
CA ARG A 79 -22.92 7.80 14.69
C ARG A 79 -23.45 8.32 13.36
N ALA A 80 -23.12 9.55 12.99
CA ALA A 80 -23.52 10.15 11.73
C ALA A 80 -22.87 9.42 10.54
N PHE A 81 -21.57 9.17 10.64
CA PHE A 81 -20.83 8.40 9.62
C PHE A 81 -21.33 6.96 9.51
N ALA A 82 -21.54 6.28 10.64
CA ALA A 82 -22.10 4.93 10.63
C ALA A 82 -23.49 4.85 9.98
N ARG A 83 -24.34 5.88 10.18
CA ARG A 83 -25.64 5.99 9.50
C ARG A 83 -25.49 6.17 8.00
N ALA A 84 -24.59 7.08 7.58
CA ALA A 84 -24.34 7.33 6.16
C ALA A 84 -23.86 6.05 5.47
N TYR A 85 -22.89 5.36 6.09
CA TYR A 85 -22.39 4.09 5.58
C TYR A 85 -23.51 3.01 5.53
N ALA A 86 -24.29 2.83 6.60
CA ALA A 86 -25.36 1.84 6.64
C ALA A 86 -26.42 2.06 5.57
N TYR A 87 -26.76 3.32 5.30
CA TYR A 87 -27.64 3.69 4.21
C TYR A 87 -27.04 3.33 2.84
N ALA A 88 -25.81 3.75 2.59
CA ALA A 88 -25.12 3.47 1.33
C ALA A 88 -24.93 1.96 1.10
N ALA A 89 -24.51 1.24 2.13
CA ALA A 89 -24.33 -0.21 2.10
C ALA A 89 -25.64 -0.96 1.82
N GLY A 90 -26.76 -0.47 2.35
CA GLY A 90 -28.10 -1.02 2.08
C GLY A 90 -28.60 -0.81 0.64
N ARG A 91 -27.89 0.02 -0.14
CA ARG A 91 -28.19 0.32 -1.56
C ARG A 91 -27.21 -0.31 -2.55
N VAL A 92 -26.25 -1.07 -2.06
CA VAL A 92 -25.40 -1.89 -2.92
C VAL A 92 -26.23 -3.06 -3.43
N TRP A 93 -26.31 -3.18 -4.75
CA TRP A 93 -27.03 -4.27 -5.40
C TRP A 93 -26.28 -4.70 -6.66
N ASP A 94 -26.17 -5.99 -6.88
CA ASP A 94 -25.52 -6.58 -8.04
C ASP A 94 -24.15 -5.97 -8.34
N HIS A 95 -23.27 -5.88 -7.32
CA HIS A 95 -21.94 -5.27 -7.39
C HIS A 95 -21.93 -3.76 -7.74
N ILE A 96 -23.07 -3.08 -7.65
CA ILE A 96 -23.20 -1.65 -7.95
C ILE A 96 -23.57 -0.88 -6.71
N GLY A 97 -22.71 0.01 -6.25
CA GLY A 97 -22.99 1.04 -5.26
C GLY A 97 -23.78 2.20 -5.92
N ARG A 98 -24.83 2.64 -5.24
CA ARG A 98 -25.73 3.68 -5.75
C ARG A 98 -25.70 4.96 -4.95
N THR A 99 -24.73 5.11 -4.06
CA THR A 99 -24.71 6.24 -3.14
C THR A 99 -23.33 6.83 -3.01
N VAL A 100 -23.23 8.13 -3.19
CA VAL A 100 -22.08 8.95 -2.79
C VAL A 100 -22.33 9.44 -1.38
N ILE A 101 -21.38 9.22 -0.48
CA ILE A 101 -21.35 9.82 0.86
C ILE A 101 -20.58 11.13 0.73
N ASP A 102 -21.30 12.23 0.77
CA ASP A 102 -20.78 13.59 0.68
C ASP A 102 -20.47 14.11 2.08
N ILE A 103 -19.24 14.61 2.23
CA ILE A 103 -18.71 15.07 3.52
C ILE A 103 -18.34 16.55 3.35
N PRO A 104 -19.22 17.49 3.72
CA PRO A 104 -18.98 18.92 3.57
C PRO A 104 -17.70 19.40 4.26
N ALA A 105 -17.32 20.65 3.99
CA ALA A 105 -16.21 21.29 4.69
C ALA A 105 -16.46 21.27 6.21
N GLY A 106 -15.46 20.85 6.98
CA GLY A 106 -15.55 20.74 8.44
C GLY A 106 -14.44 19.86 9.02
N THR A 107 -14.40 19.83 10.35
CA THR A 107 -13.51 18.94 11.10
C THR A 107 -14.36 17.94 11.88
N TYR A 108 -14.33 16.69 11.48
CA TYR A 108 -15.17 15.62 12.03
C TYR A 108 -14.38 14.76 13.01
N LEU A 109 -14.78 14.75 14.28
CA LEU A 109 -14.19 13.89 15.30
C LEU A 109 -14.89 12.53 15.28
N ILE A 110 -14.14 11.46 15.09
CA ILE A 110 -14.65 10.08 15.03
C ILE A 110 -13.94 9.25 16.09
N ARG A 111 -14.70 8.71 17.03
CA ARG A 111 -14.18 7.90 18.15
C ARG A 111 -14.46 6.42 17.98
N ALA A 112 -15.54 6.06 17.33
CA ALA A 112 -15.88 4.65 17.14
C ALA A 112 -15.07 4.03 16.00
N PRO A 113 -14.41 2.88 16.23
CA PRO A 113 -13.84 2.09 15.16
C PRO A 113 -14.89 1.72 14.09
N HIS A 114 -14.41 1.60 12.85
CA HIS A 114 -15.19 1.21 11.67
C HIS A 114 -16.39 2.12 11.35
N ALA A 115 -16.40 3.34 11.88
CA ALA A 115 -17.55 4.25 11.68
C ALA A 115 -17.66 4.72 10.22
N LEU A 116 -16.56 4.85 9.51
CA LEU A 116 -16.57 5.32 8.11
C LEU A 116 -16.94 4.20 7.13
N LEU A 117 -16.41 3.01 7.33
CA LEU A 117 -16.66 1.83 6.52
C LEU A 117 -16.56 0.58 7.40
N ASN A 118 -17.57 -0.28 7.36
CA ASN A 118 -17.60 -1.54 8.10
C ASN A 118 -18.31 -2.63 7.27
N ALA A 119 -17.53 -3.25 6.38
CA ALA A 119 -18.05 -4.29 5.49
C ALA A 119 -17.61 -5.68 5.98
N PRO A 120 -18.49 -6.41 6.68
CA PRO A 120 -18.22 -7.77 7.10
C PRO A 120 -18.27 -8.73 5.90
N PRO A 121 -17.72 -9.95 6.03
CA PRO A 121 -17.66 -10.92 4.94
C PRO A 121 -19.02 -11.26 4.32
N GLY A 122 -19.02 -11.47 3.01
CA GLY A 122 -20.12 -12.13 2.27
C GLY A 122 -21.36 -11.29 2.01
N LYS A 123 -21.29 -9.96 2.11
CA LYS A 123 -22.48 -9.10 1.94
C LYS A 123 -22.37 -7.98 0.92
N LEU A 124 -21.28 -7.90 0.17
CA LEU A 124 -21.03 -6.89 -0.88
C LEU A 124 -21.31 -5.42 -0.45
N LYS A 125 -21.09 -5.11 0.81
CA LYS A 125 -21.50 -3.83 1.42
C LYS A 125 -20.52 -2.69 1.19
N ALA A 126 -19.34 -2.97 0.65
CA ALA A 126 -18.34 -1.97 0.32
C ALA A 126 -18.30 -1.67 -1.19
N ASN A 127 -18.89 -2.50 -2.01
CA ASN A 127 -18.73 -2.41 -3.46
C ASN A 127 -19.37 -1.14 -4.04
N GLY A 128 -18.56 -0.39 -4.82
CA GLY A 128 -19.00 0.81 -5.53
C GLY A 128 -19.28 2.02 -4.62
N LEU A 129 -18.79 2.03 -3.39
CA LEU A 129 -18.97 3.16 -2.47
C LEU A 129 -18.00 4.29 -2.79
N ARG A 130 -18.50 5.52 -2.68
CA ARG A 130 -17.71 6.74 -2.88
C ARG A 130 -17.86 7.67 -1.69
N PHE A 131 -16.74 8.05 -1.08
CA PHE A 131 -16.63 9.05 -0.02
C PHE A 131 -15.99 10.30 -0.60
N ARG A 132 -16.72 11.42 -0.60
CA ARG A 132 -16.26 12.65 -1.23
C ARG A 132 -16.24 13.80 -0.23
N GLY A 133 -15.09 14.44 -0.06
CA GLY A 133 -14.91 15.67 0.70
C GLY A 133 -15.03 16.93 -0.16
N ALA A 134 -15.01 18.08 0.47
CA ALA A 134 -14.96 19.39 -0.18
C ALA A 134 -13.52 19.79 -0.59
N GLY A 135 -12.52 19.05 -0.14
CA GLY A 135 -11.09 19.29 -0.38
C GLY A 135 -10.26 18.82 0.81
N LYS A 136 -9.08 18.26 0.60
CA LYS A 136 -8.22 17.75 1.69
C LYS A 136 -7.79 18.81 2.72
N ARG A 137 -7.94 20.09 2.40
CA ARG A 137 -7.71 21.20 3.33
C ARG A 137 -8.99 21.71 3.99
N MET A 138 -10.14 21.30 3.49
CA MET A 138 -11.46 21.76 3.92
C MET A 138 -12.21 20.70 4.71
N THR A 139 -12.03 19.41 4.38
CA THR A 139 -12.71 18.29 5.04
C THR A 139 -11.69 17.41 5.75
N GLN A 140 -11.69 17.45 7.09
CA GLN A 140 -10.78 16.70 7.91
C GLN A 140 -11.55 15.70 8.81
N LEU A 141 -11.17 14.43 8.76
CA LEU A 141 -11.64 13.38 9.65
C LEU A 141 -10.56 13.06 10.68
N ILE A 142 -10.84 13.30 11.96
CA ILE A 142 -9.93 13.02 13.08
C ILE A 142 -10.40 11.71 13.72
N PHE A 143 -9.61 10.65 13.56
CA PHE A 143 -9.88 9.38 14.19
C PHE A 143 -9.21 9.32 15.57
N ALA A 144 -10.02 9.36 16.63
CA ALA A 144 -9.57 9.42 18.03
C ALA A 144 -10.27 8.34 18.88
N PRO A 145 -10.04 7.04 18.62
CA PRO A 145 -10.60 5.97 19.42
C PRO A 145 -10.02 6.01 20.86
N SER A 146 -10.74 5.43 21.82
CA SER A 146 -10.31 5.37 23.22
C SER A 146 -9.06 4.50 23.42
N ARG A 147 -8.84 3.53 22.54
CA ARG A 147 -7.66 2.66 22.46
C ARG A 147 -7.17 2.64 21.04
N SER A 148 -5.86 2.55 20.86
CA SER A 148 -5.24 2.50 19.52
C SER A 148 -5.07 1.07 18.99
N GLU A 149 -4.96 0.10 19.89
CA GLU A 149 -4.74 -1.29 19.54
C GLU A 149 -5.92 -1.83 18.73
N ASP A 150 -5.63 -2.40 17.57
CA ASP A 150 -6.60 -2.93 16.61
C ASP A 150 -7.74 -1.97 16.23
N ALA A 151 -7.57 -0.68 16.48
CA ALA A 151 -8.55 0.33 16.12
C ALA A 151 -8.33 0.83 14.69
N TYR A 152 -9.27 0.52 13.81
CA TYR A 152 -9.30 0.95 12.42
C TYR A 152 -10.50 1.86 12.16
N LEU A 153 -10.30 2.95 11.41
CA LEU A 153 -11.42 3.81 10.99
C LEU A 153 -12.28 3.13 9.93
N CYS A 154 -11.66 2.36 9.06
CA CYS A 154 -12.32 1.59 8.00
C CYS A 154 -11.95 0.11 8.12
N ARG A 155 -12.94 -0.76 7.89
CA ARG A 155 -12.77 -2.21 7.82
C ARG A 155 -13.52 -2.77 6.62
N ASN A 156 -12.82 -3.48 5.75
CA ASN A 156 -13.44 -4.24 4.67
C ASN A 156 -12.95 -5.70 4.70
N GLU A 157 -13.87 -6.60 4.98
CA GLU A 157 -13.66 -8.05 4.90
C GLU A 157 -14.58 -8.67 3.84
N ASP A 158 -15.17 -7.83 2.99
CA ASP A 158 -16.03 -8.25 1.90
C ASP A 158 -15.23 -8.47 0.61
N SER A 159 -15.76 -9.30 -0.27
CA SER A 159 -15.25 -9.46 -1.62
C SER A 159 -15.70 -8.27 -2.48
N TRP A 160 -14.96 -7.93 -3.52
CA TRP A 160 -15.30 -6.85 -4.46
C TRP A 160 -15.45 -5.48 -3.80
N ALA A 161 -14.35 -4.80 -3.64
CA ALA A 161 -14.33 -3.51 -2.95
C ALA A 161 -14.82 -2.35 -3.82
N ASN A 162 -14.12 -1.99 -4.86
CA ASN A 162 -14.43 -0.84 -5.72
C ASN A 162 -14.85 0.39 -4.90
N VAL A 163 -13.98 0.82 -3.98
CA VAL A 163 -14.24 1.92 -3.04
C VAL A 163 -13.36 3.10 -3.38
N MET A 164 -13.95 4.29 -3.37
CA MET A 164 -13.27 5.52 -3.70
C MET A 164 -13.34 6.55 -2.57
N PHE A 165 -12.19 7.15 -2.25
CA PHE A 165 -12.06 8.27 -1.33
C PHE A 165 -11.48 9.47 -2.08
N GLU A 166 -12.13 10.64 -1.99
CA GLU A 166 -11.74 11.83 -2.72
C GLU A 166 -11.76 13.07 -1.85
N HIS A 167 -10.75 13.93 -2.00
CA HIS A 167 -10.71 15.25 -1.40
C HIS A 167 -10.85 15.28 0.12
N LEU A 168 -10.23 14.33 0.81
CA LEU A 168 -10.35 14.11 2.25
C LEU A 168 -8.99 14.17 2.95
N ALA A 169 -8.97 14.71 4.16
CA ALA A 169 -7.86 14.54 5.07
C ALA A 169 -8.21 13.60 6.23
N PHE A 170 -7.32 12.66 6.50
CA PHE A 170 -7.41 11.73 7.63
C PHE A 170 -6.31 12.04 8.63
N ARG A 171 -6.68 12.23 9.87
CA ARG A 171 -5.74 12.51 10.96
C ARG A 171 -5.89 11.48 12.07
N SER A 172 -4.78 10.90 12.51
CA SER A 172 -4.75 10.14 13.75
C SER A 172 -4.85 11.10 14.94
N GLY A 173 -5.93 11.00 15.68
CA GLY A 173 -6.15 11.73 16.94
C GLY A 173 -5.69 10.94 18.16
N THR A 174 -5.60 9.61 18.04
CA THR A 174 -5.00 8.72 19.05
C THR A 174 -3.77 8.07 18.47
N PRO A 175 -2.57 8.35 18.98
CA PRO A 175 -1.32 7.79 18.47
C PRO A 175 -1.37 6.25 18.38
N GLY A 176 -1.00 5.71 17.22
CA GLY A 176 -0.99 4.27 17.00
C GLY A 176 -2.32 3.64 16.56
N ALA A 177 -3.38 4.43 16.39
CA ALA A 177 -4.56 3.95 15.67
C ALA A 177 -4.24 3.66 14.19
N SER A 178 -5.12 2.99 13.47
CA SER A 178 -4.93 2.63 12.07
C SER A 178 -6.09 3.16 11.21
N PHE A 179 -5.80 3.46 9.93
CA PHE A 179 -6.82 4.02 9.06
C PHE A 179 -7.69 2.91 8.44
N PHE A 180 -7.10 1.97 7.73
CA PHE A 180 -7.85 1.02 6.92
C PHE A 180 -7.35 -0.41 7.11
N TYR A 181 -8.26 -1.33 7.36
CA TYR A 181 -8.02 -2.77 7.35
C TYR A 181 -8.83 -3.43 6.25
N SER A 182 -8.18 -4.25 5.44
CA SER A 182 -8.85 -5.09 4.46
C SER A 182 -8.38 -6.53 4.60
N PHE A 183 -9.33 -7.43 4.74
CA PHE A 183 -9.08 -8.86 4.72
C PHE A 183 -10.16 -9.54 3.89
N SER A 184 -9.77 -10.26 2.86
CA SER A 184 -10.71 -11.02 2.06
C SER A 184 -10.09 -12.32 1.59
N THR A 185 -10.90 -13.36 1.51
CA THR A 185 -10.54 -14.66 0.90
C THR A 185 -11.05 -14.77 -0.53
N GLY A 186 -11.86 -13.80 -0.98
CA GLY A 186 -12.28 -13.64 -2.37
C GLY A 186 -11.47 -12.54 -3.07
N GLN A 187 -12.09 -11.85 -4.02
CA GLN A 187 -11.47 -10.72 -4.69
C GLN A 187 -11.88 -9.41 -4.00
N ALA A 188 -10.92 -8.66 -3.45
CA ALA A 188 -11.10 -7.28 -3.03
C ALA A 188 -10.14 -6.42 -3.85
N GLN A 189 -10.68 -5.53 -4.67
CA GLN A 189 -9.88 -4.78 -5.63
C GLN A 189 -10.46 -3.39 -5.88
N ASP A 190 -9.65 -2.56 -6.55
CA ASP A 190 -10.03 -1.23 -7.02
C ASP A 190 -10.37 -0.27 -5.86
N TYR A 191 -9.48 -0.17 -4.86
CA TYR A 191 -9.49 0.96 -3.95
C TYR A 191 -8.81 2.16 -4.60
N ARG A 192 -9.48 3.30 -4.55
CA ARG A 192 -8.96 4.55 -5.12
C ARG A 192 -8.94 5.65 -4.07
N PHE A 193 -7.81 6.34 -4.00
CA PHE A 193 -7.62 7.53 -3.17
C PHE A 193 -7.16 8.66 -4.08
N SER A 194 -7.96 9.71 -4.20
CA SER A 194 -7.65 10.87 -5.04
C SER A 194 -7.66 12.14 -4.21
N ASP A 195 -6.59 12.92 -4.29
CA ASP A 195 -6.42 14.17 -3.52
C ASP A 195 -6.71 13.99 -2.02
N CYS A 196 -6.21 12.90 -1.44
CA CYS A 196 -6.34 12.61 -0.01
C CYS A 196 -5.06 12.93 0.76
N GLU A 197 -5.19 13.17 2.08
CA GLU A 197 -4.05 13.44 2.96
C GLU A 197 -4.14 12.60 4.23
N TRP A 198 -3.01 12.05 4.68
CA TRP A 198 -2.87 11.37 5.99
C TRP A 198 -1.88 12.13 6.86
N THR A 199 -2.24 12.38 8.13
CA THR A 199 -1.41 13.07 9.12
C THR A 199 -1.56 12.44 10.50
N GLY A 200 -0.65 12.77 11.42
CA GLY A 200 -0.62 12.22 12.77
C GLY A 200 0.19 10.92 12.86
N GLU A 201 0.08 10.22 13.98
CA GLU A 201 0.81 8.98 14.23
C GLU A 201 -0.11 7.78 14.05
N TRP A 202 0.17 6.98 13.05
CA TRP A 202 -0.56 5.76 12.71
C TRP A 202 0.26 4.50 12.99
N THR A 203 -0.37 3.39 13.30
CA THR A 203 0.29 2.07 13.17
C THR A 203 0.34 1.67 11.72
N TYR A 204 -0.82 1.68 11.06
CA TYR A 204 -0.94 1.47 9.62
C TYR A 204 -1.79 2.59 9.00
N GLY A 205 -1.36 3.13 7.87
CA GLY A 205 -2.27 3.78 6.95
C GLY A 205 -3.24 2.73 6.40
N LEU A 206 -2.74 1.75 5.67
CA LEU A 206 -3.53 0.62 5.19
C LEU A 206 -2.84 -0.69 5.56
N ALA A 207 -3.60 -1.61 6.17
CA ALA A 207 -3.20 -3.00 6.40
C ALA A 207 -4.06 -3.90 5.49
N LEU A 208 -3.46 -4.40 4.43
CA LEU A 208 -4.13 -5.21 3.42
C LEU A 208 -3.72 -6.67 3.59
N ASP A 209 -4.69 -7.53 3.73
CA ASP A 209 -4.51 -8.92 4.06
C ASP A 209 -5.46 -9.80 3.24
N GLY A 210 -5.21 -11.09 3.22
CA GLY A 210 -6.04 -12.05 2.51
C GLY A 210 -5.25 -12.89 1.51
N SER A 211 -5.91 -13.87 0.93
CA SER A 211 -5.28 -14.88 0.08
C SER A 211 -5.39 -14.63 -1.42
N ASN A 212 -6.34 -13.84 -1.85
CA ASN A 212 -6.60 -13.60 -3.28
C ASN A 212 -7.20 -12.21 -3.45
N THR A 213 -6.50 -11.18 -3.01
CA THR A 213 -7.17 -9.90 -2.82
C THR A 213 -6.22 -8.72 -2.87
N ASN A 214 -6.82 -7.53 -2.76
CA ASN A 214 -6.10 -6.28 -2.64
C ASN A 214 -5.23 -5.96 -3.86
N SER A 215 -5.81 -6.08 -5.05
CA SER A 215 -5.21 -5.64 -6.30
C SER A 215 -5.91 -4.42 -6.89
N GLU A 216 -5.32 -3.85 -7.94
CA GLU A 216 -5.84 -2.67 -8.65
C GLU A 216 -6.02 -1.43 -7.76
N MET A 217 -5.04 -1.17 -6.89
CA MET A 217 -5.07 -0.08 -5.92
C MET A 217 -4.45 1.20 -6.49
N ARG A 218 -5.08 2.36 -6.27
CA ARG A 218 -4.64 3.65 -6.84
C ARG A 218 -4.61 4.77 -5.82
N TRP A 219 -3.50 5.52 -5.83
CA TRP A 219 -3.32 6.76 -5.10
C TRP A 219 -2.88 7.84 -6.08
N ASP A 220 -3.72 8.87 -6.26
CA ASP A 220 -3.47 9.96 -7.20
C ASP A 220 -3.40 11.29 -6.46
N ALA A 221 -2.36 12.07 -6.65
CA ALA A 221 -2.14 13.40 -6.06
C ALA A 221 -2.33 13.45 -4.53
N CYS A 222 -2.07 12.32 -3.85
CA CYS A 222 -2.25 12.20 -2.41
C CYS A 222 -1.03 12.71 -1.63
N ARG A 223 -1.26 13.06 -0.36
CA ARG A 223 -0.21 13.41 0.58
C ARG A 223 -0.14 12.42 1.73
N VAL A 224 1.03 11.86 1.95
CA VAL A 224 1.32 10.97 3.06
C VAL A 224 2.26 11.67 4.03
N GLY A 225 1.74 12.10 5.17
CA GLY A 225 2.47 12.80 6.23
C GLY A 225 2.42 12.06 7.56
N GLY A 226 2.90 12.71 8.61
CA GLY A 226 2.88 12.15 9.96
C GLY A 226 3.98 11.12 10.22
N SER A 227 3.63 10.02 10.87
CA SER A 227 4.53 8.89 11.14
C SER A 227 3.77 7.57 11.20
N TYR A 228 4.51 6.46 11.02
CA TYR A 228 3.93 5.12 10.93
C TYR A 228 4.71 4.14 11.79
N ARG A 229 4.07 3.55 12.81
CA ARG A 229 4.70 2.54 13.67
C ARG A 229 5.12 1.30 12.86
N LYS A 230 4.39 1.00 11.81
CA LYS A 230 4.70 -0.08 10.86
C LYS A 230 4.90 0.48 9.46
N ALA A 231 3.82 0.76 8.75
CA ALA A 231 3.88 1.28 7.39
C ALA A 231 2.65 2.13 7.03
N PHE A 232 2.80 3.05 6.08
CA PHE A 232 1.63 3.65 5.45
C PHE A 232 0.80 2.58 4.73
N LEU A 233 1.44 1.76 3.91
CA LEU A 233 0.78 0.60 3.31
C LEU A 233 1.57 -0.66 3.65
N TYR A 234 0.91 -1.59 4.33
CA TYR A 234 1.39 -2.93 4.58
C TYR A 234 0.50 -3.92 3.85
N SER A 235 1.05 -4.67 2.91
CA SER A 235 0.33 -5.68 2.16
C SER A 235 0.78 -7.07 2.57
N GLY A 236 -0.13 -7.88 3.10
CA GLY A 236 0.16 -9.23 3.58
C GLY A 236 0.40 -9.32 5.10
N LEU A 237 -0.43 -8.65 5.88
CA LEU A 237 -0.34 -8.57 7.34
C LEU A 237 -0.48 -9.93 8.02
N SER A 238 -1.37 -10.78 7.52
CA SER A 238 -1.66 -12.09 8.10
C SER A 238 -0.97 -13.20 7.32
N GLN A 239 -0.31 -14.07 8.05
CA GLN A 239 0.23 -15.32 7.51
C GLN A 239 -0.83 -16.45 7.52
N LYS A 240 -2.09 -16.10 7.75
CA LYS A 240 -3.17 -17.06 8.00
C LYS A 240 -3.87 -17.55 6.74
N SER A 241 -3.39 -17.19 5.56
CA SER A 241 -3.98 -17.76 4.35
C SER A 241 -3.80 -19.28 4.33
N PRO A 242 -4.89 -20.04 4.36
CA PRO A 242 -4.82 -21.49 4.34
C PRO A 242 -4.41 -22.04 2.98
N ASP A 243 -4.61 -21.30 1.92
CA ASP A 243 -4.33 -21.71 0.55
C ASP A 243 -3.25 -20.83 -0.08
N ARG A 244 -2.05 -21.38 -0.20
CA ARG A 244 -0.89 -20.69 -0.78
C ARG A 244 -1.00 -20.49 -2.29
N SER A 245 -1.77 -21.31 -2.97
CA SER A 245 -1.95 -21.24 -4.43
C SER A 245 -2.73 -20.00 -4.88
N GLN A 246 -3.33 -19.27 -3.96
CA GLN A 246 -4.14 -18.09 -4.24
C GLN A 246 -3.49 -16.77 -3.83
N GLN A 247 -2.20 -16.76 -3.52
CA GLN A 247 -1.50 -15.57 -3.00
C GLN A 247 -0.84 -14.68 -4.07
N ASP A 248 -1.17 -14.86 -5.32
CA ASP A 248 -0.59 -14.11 -6.44
C ASP A 248 -1.19 -12.71 -6.65
N GLN A 249 -2.04 -12.23 -5.75
CA GLN A 249 -3.00 -11.18 -6.03
C GLN A 249 -2.65 -9.79 -5.51
N PHE A 250 -1.45 -9.55 -4.99
CA PHE A 250 -0.99 -8.19 -4.68
C PHE A 250 -0.53 -7.47 -5.95
N LEU A 251 -1.42 -7.40 -6.94
CA LEU A 251 -1.12 -6.89 -8.26
C LEU A 251 -1.54 -5.44 -8.41
N ASN A 252 -0.74 -4.68 -9.18
CA ASN A 252 -1.11 -3.38 -9.71
C ASN A 252 -1.44 -2.32 -8.65
N TYR A 253 -0.43 -1.94 -7.91
CA TYR A 253 -0.46 -0.78 -7.03
C TYR A 253 0.16 0.42 -7.74
N TRP A 254 -0.63 1.48 -7.91
CA TRP A 254 -0.19 2.71 -8.56
C TRP A 254 -0.21 3.90 -7.61
N PHE A 255 0.91 4.60 -7.52
CA PHE A 255 1.09 5.83 -6.76
C PHE A 255 1.54 6.91 -7.72
N THR A 256 0.66 7.85 -8.04
CA THR A 256 0.91 8.89 -9.04
C THR A 256 0.92 10.26 -8.40
N ASP A 257 1.92 11.08 -8.72
CA ASP A 257 2.07 12.47 -8.27
C ASP A 257 1.95 12.65 -6.75
N MET A 258 2.59 11.75 -6.01
CA MET A 258 2.50 11.70 -4.56
C MET A 258 3.37 12.77 -3.89
N LYS A 259 2.86 13.37 -2.83
CA LYS A 259 3.67 14.08 -1.84
C LYS A 259 3.82 13.20 -0.60
N VAL A 260 4.88 12.42 -0.56
CA VAL A 260 5.21 11.57 0.59
C VAL A 260 6.20 12.36 1.47
N GLU A 261 5.77 12.79 2.66
CA GLU A 261 6.60 13.57 3.58
C GLU A 261 6.28 13.20 5.03
N TYR A 262 6.94 12.19 5.54
CA TYR A 262 6.71 11.68 6.90
C TYR A 262 7.99 11.68 7.72
N SER A 263 7.82 11.58 9.05
CA SER A 263 8.98 11.62 9.95
C SER A 263 9.59 10.25 10.18
N TRP A 264 8.79 9.20 10.28
CA TRP A 264 9.27 7.89 10.69
C TRP A 264 8.38 6.74 10.22
N GLY A 265 8.98 5.57 9.98
CA GLY A 265 8.32 4.32 9.59
C GLY A 265 8.58 3.95 8.12
N ASN A 266 7.78 3.07 7.58
CA ASN A 266 7.87 2.64 6.18
C ASN A 266 6.74 3.27 5.36
N PHE A 267 7.03 3.68 4.13
CA PHE A 267 5.98 4.08 3.21
C PHE A 267 5.26 2.83 2.68
N LEU A 268 5.97 1.95 2.00
CA LEU A 268 5.40 0.70 1.49
C LEU A 268 6.13 -0.50 2.07
N GLU A 269 5.38 -1.53 2.44
CA GLU A 269 5.93 -2.82 2.86
C GLU A 269 5.15 -3.99 2.24
N PHE A 270 5.81 -4.82 1.43
CA PHE A 270 5.23 -5.93 0.68
C PHE A 270 6.02 -7.22 0.92
N PRO A 271 5.71 -7.99 1.97
CA PRO A 271 6.45 -9.21 2.28
C PRO A 271 6.17 -10.39 1.35
N TYR A 272 5.07 -10.35 0.60
CA TYR A 272 4.68 -11.45 -0.30
C TYR A 272 4.90 -11.15 -1.78
N GLY A 273 5.58 -10.07 -2.09
CA GLY A 273 5.68 -9.58 -3.45
C GLY A 273 4.58 -8.58 -3.78
N GLY A 274 4.48 -8.20 -5.01
CA GLY A 274 3.52 -7.24 -5.54
C GLY A 274 4.00 -6.60 -6.82
N SER A 275 3.09 -6.08 -7.63
CA SER A 275 3.41 -5.21 -8.75
C SER A 275 3.15 -3.77 -8.36
N VAL A 276 4.21 -3.03 -8.06
CA VAL A 276 4.15 -1.67 -7.52
C VAL A 276 4.76 -0.69 -8.49
N THR A 277 4.03 0.35 -8.83
CA THR A 277 4.49 1.46 -9.67
C THR A 277 4.30 2.78 -8.94
N CYS A 278 5.39 3.53 -8.78
CA CYS A 278 5.39 4.89 -8.26
C CYS A 278 5.85 5.83 -9.37
N ARG A 279 5.03 6.83 -9.73
CA ARG A 279 5.34 7.78 -10.78
C ARG A 279 5.14 9.21 -10.29
N GLY A 280 6.16 10.04 -10.52
CA GLY A 280 6.13 11.45 -10.19
C GLY A 280 6.14 11.74 -8.69
N GLY A 281 6.38 12.98 -8.36
CA GLY A 281 6.24 13.47 -7.02
C GLY A 281 7.51 13.56 -6.19
N SER A 282 7.31 13.78 -4.90
CA SER A 282 8.40 14.06 -3.96
C SER A 282 8.27 13.20 -2.73
N TYR A 283 9.33 12.45 -2.42
CA TYR A 283 9.38 11.48 -1.34
C TYR A 283 10.43 11.93 -0.32
N ILE A 284 9.98 12.29 0.88
CA ILE A 284 10.79 12.92 1.93
C ILE A 284 10.64 12.16 3.22
N ILE A 285 11.75 11.77 3.85
CA ILE A 285 11.80 11.32 5.24
C ILE A 285 12.54 12.38 6.05
N THR A 286 11.80 13.01 6.98
CA THR A 286 12.35 14.11 7.78
C THR A 286 13.12 13.65 9.02
N GLY A 287 13.01 12.36 9.38
CA GLY A 287 13.62 11.78 10.56
C GLY A 287 12.77 11.96 11.84
N ARG A 288 13.15 11.23 12.86
CA ARG A 288 12.51 11.29 14.19
C ARG A 288 12.54 12.70 14.76
N ARG A 289 11.46 13.07 15.41
CA ARG A 289 11.37 14.31 16.19
C ARG A 289 11.49 14.00 17.69
N PRO A 290 11.96 14.94 18.52
CA PRO A 290 11.85 14.81 19.96
C PRO A 290 10.40 14.53 20.37
N GLY A 291 10.18 13.47 21.14
CA GLY A 291 8.84 13.03 21.57
C GLY A 291 8.19 11.96 20.70
N ASP A 292 8.78 11.58 19.57
CA ASP A 292 8.34 10.39 18.82
C ASP A 292 8.57 9.12 19.66
N SER A 293 7.63 8.17 19.58
CA SER A 293 7.69 6.93 20.35
C SER A 293 8.98 6.16 20.15
N ALA A 294 9.50 5.58 21.23
CA ALA A 294 10.68 4.71 21.19
C ALA A 294 10.43 3.36 20.48
N ASP A 295 9.17 3.00 20.27
CA ASP A 295 8.77 1.71 19.69
C ASP A 295 8.99 1.62 18.18
N TYR A 296 9.37 2.73 17.56
CA TYR A 296 9.76 2.73 16.16
C TYR A 296 11.07 1.97 15.94
N GLY A 297 11.10 1.14 14.93
CA GLY A 297 12.34 0.54 14.46
C GLY A 297 13.42 1.62 14.22
N ARG A 298 14.66 1.21 14.10
CA ARG A 298 15.78 2.17 13.97
C ARG A 298 15.90 2.82 12.60
N THR A 299 15.23 2.27 11.58
CA THR A 299 15.37 2.67 10.17
C THR A 299 14.03 3.01 9.59
N SER A 300 13.95 4.13 8.88
CA SER A 300 12.80 4.51 8.06
C SER A 300 13.08 4.19 6.59
N THR A 301 12.10 3.65 5.89
CA THR A 301 12.27 3.16 4.53
C THR A 301 11.13 3.63 3.64
N PHE A 302 11.44 4.11 2.42
CA PHE A 302 10.37 4.34 1.45
C PHE A 302 9.81 3.00 0.96
N PHE A 303 10.66 2.10 0.48
CA PHE A 303 10.24 0.84 -0.13
C PHE A 303 10.88 -0.33 0.59
N ARG A 304 10.08 -1.04 1.37
CA ARG A 304 10.52 -2.23 2.09
C ARG A 304 9.85 -3.46 1.51
N PHE A 305 10.65 -4.36 0.97
CA PHE A 305 10.23 -5.60 0.34
C PHE A 305 10.93 -6.78 1.02
N PRO A 306 10.53 -7.14 2.24
CA PRO A 306 11.17 -8.23 2.97
C PRO A 306 10.88 -9.56 2.29
N ARG A 307 11.72 -10.53 2.57
CA ARG A 307 11.45 -11.91 2.17
C ARG A 307 10.33 -12.44 3.05
N GLY A 308 9.17 -12.66 2.46
CA GLY A 308 8.04 -13.31 3.11
C GLY A 308 8.16 -14.83 3.08
N PRO A 309 7.37 -15.54 3.88
CA PRO A 309 7.34 -17.00 3.90
C PRO A 309 6.76 -17.61 2.61
N HIS A 310 6.12 -16.81 1.78
CA HIS A 310 5.46 -17.22 0.53
C HIS A 310 5.77 -16.22 -0.57
N HIS A 311 6.19 -16.71 -1.74
CA HIS A 311 6.69 -15.90 -2.85
C HIS A 311 5.84 -16.03 -4.11
N ASP A 312 4.55 -16.24 -3.95
CA ASP A 312 3.69 -16.62 -5.08
C ASP A 312 3.18 -15.42 -5.88
N SER A 313 3.41 -14.20 -5.38
CA SER A 313 3.04 -12.98 -6.11
C SER A 313 4.14 -12.51 -7.05
N VAL A 314 3.74 -11.74 -8.07
CA VAL A 314 4.68 -11.02 -8.93
C VAL A 314 5.57 -10.13 -8.07
N GLN A 315 6.87 -10.15 -8.32
CA GLN A 315 7.85 -9.30 -7.66
C GLN A 315 8.35 -8.24 -8.65
N ARG A 316 7.64 -7.13 -8.70
CA ARG A 316 7.94 -6.04 -9.63
C ARG A 316 7.80 -4.69 -8.93
N PHE A 317 8.87 -3.93 -8.92
CA PHE A 317 8.86 -2.54 -8.47
C PHE A 317 9.37 -1.62 -9.58
N HIS A 318 8.64 -0.53 -9.80
CA HIS A 318 9.02 0.52 -10.73
C HIS A 318 8.83 1.89 -10.08
N ALA A 319 9.89 2.69 -10.04
CA ALA A 319 9.88 4.09 -9.64
C ALA A 319 10.29 4.95 -10.84
N GLU A 320 9.54 5.98 -11.16
CA GLU A 320 9.76 6.86 -12.31
C GLU A 320 9.53 8.32 -11.94
N ASP A 321 10.42 9.22 -12.34
CA ASP A 321 10.32 10.67 -12.15
C ASP A 321 10.07 11.06 -10.69
N ILE A 322 10.83 10.49 -9.76
CA ILE A 322 10.67 10.73 -8.33
C ILE A 322 11.91 11.42 -7.76
N ARG A 323 11.64 12.50 -7.01
CA ARG A 323 12.67 13.12 -6.19
C ARG A 323 12.64 12.54 -4.78
N PHE A 324 13.68 11.82 -4.41
CA PHE A 324 13.92 11.36 -3.05
C PHE A 324 14.72 12.40 -2.26
N GLU A 325 14.18 12.85 -1.14
CA GLU A 325 14.85 13.80 -0.25
C GLU A 325 15.03 13.15 1.12
N VAL A 326 16.25 12.70 1.36
CA VAL A 326 16.64 12.01 2.57
C VAL A 326 17.19 13.01 3.57
N ARG A 327 16.47 13.31 4.62
CA ARG A 327 16.85 14.29 5.67
C ARG A 327 17.26 13.64 6.99
N SER A 328 17.39 12.32 7.03
CA SER A 328 17.78 11.58 8.22
C SER A 328 18.82 10.51 7.87
N PRO A 329 19.86 10.33 8.70
CA PRO A 329 20.87 9.31 8.47
C PRO A 329 20.33 7.88 8.53
N ASP A 330 19.20 7.68 9.24
CA ASP A 330 18.56 6.38 9.41
C ASP A 330 17.53 6.06 8.31
N THR A 331 17.65 6.72 7.15
CA THR A 331 16.73 6.53 6.02
C THR A 331 17.31 5.61 4.97
N VAL A 332 16.48 4.70 4.48
CA VAL A 332 16.75 3.81 3.36
C VAL A 332 15.75 4.10 2.25
N VAL A 333 16.21 4.19 1.00
CA VAL A 333 15.32 4.35 -0.16
C VAL A 333 14.62 3.04 -0.45
N ILE A 334 15.37 1.97 -0.59
CA ILE A 334 14.83 0.63 -0.79
C ILE A 334 15.59 -0.42 0.03
N ASP A 335 14.84 -1.30 0.69
CA ASP A 335 15.33 -2.51 1.33
C ASP A 335 14.54 -3.69 0.75
N CYS A 336 15.16 -4.38 -0.22
CA CYS A 336 14.51 -5.43 -1.00
C CYS A 336 15.20 -6.77 -0.80
N ALA A 337 14.50 -7.71 -0.21
CA ALA A 337 14.91 -9.10 -0.05
C ALA A 337 14.06 -10.07 -0.90
N TRP A 338 13.34 -9.57 -1.89
CA TRP A 338 12.71 -10.42 -2.90
C TRP A 338 13.77 -11.31 -3.58
N ASP A 339 13.39 -12.49 -4.00
CA ASP A 339 14.29 -13.48 -4.59
C ASP A 339 14.10 -13.66 -6.10
N SER A 340 13.25 -12.85 -6.71
CA SER A 340 12.97 -12.87 -8.15
C SER A 340 12.46 -11.52 -8.64
N GLY A 341 12.15 -11.42 -9.92
CA GLY A 341 11.49 -10.26 -10.51
C GLY A 341 12.41 -9.11 -10.85
N THR A 342 11.90 -7.88 -10.72
CA THR A 342 12.61 -6.66 -11.15
C THR A 342 12.42 -5.49 -10.19
N VAL A 343 13.48 -4.73 -9.99
CA VAL A 343 13.48 -3.40 -9.36
C VAL A 343 14.02 -2.41 -10.37
N HIS A 344 13.25 -1.42 -10.72
CA HIS A 344 13.61 -0.43 -11.71
C HIS A 344 13.39 0.99 -11.20
N PHE A 345 14.42 1.81 -11.25
CA PHE A 345 14.38 3.25 -11.05
C PHE A 345 14.68 3.93 -12.37
N ASN A 346 13.83 4.82 -12.81
CA ASN A 346 13.96 5.57 -14.05
C ASN A 346 13.78 7.06 -13.78
N ASP A 347 14.71 7.88 -14.23
CA ASP A 347 14.67 9.35 -14.11
C ASP A 347 14.40 9.83 -12.67
N CYS A 348 15.03 9.18 -11.69
CA CYS A 348 14.86 9.48 -10.28
C CYS A 348 16.06 10.25 -9.73
N ASP A 349 15.77 11.22 -8.86
CA ASP A 349 16.77 12.03 -8.18
C ASP A 349 16.84 11.70 -6.68
N ASP A 350 18.02 11.30 -6.19
CA ASP A 350 18.33 11.24 -4.77
C ASP A 350 19.11 12.48 -4.34
N THR A 351 18.46 13.37 -3.61
CA THR A 351 19.07 14.65 -3.19
C THR A 351 19.77 14.60 -1.83
N ALA A 352 20.00 13.41 -1.27
CA ALA A 352 20.64 13.26 0.04
C ALA A 352 22.04 13.92 0.12
N HIS A 353 22.75 13.98 -0.98
CA HIS A 353 24.06 14.64 -1.08
C HIS A 353 24.05 16.14 -0.73
N ALA A 354 22.89 16.80 -0.82
CA ALA A 354 22.76 18.22 -0.49
C ALA A 354 22.84 18.49 1.02
N PHE A 355 22.75 17.46 1.85
CA PHE A 355 22.69 17.57 3.30
C PHE A 355 23.96 17.01 3.94
N LYS A 356 24.88 17.87 4.39
CA LYS A 356 26.17 17.50 5.01
C LYS A 356 26.11 16.41 6.08
N PRO A 357 25.11 16.37 6.98
CA PRO A 357 25.06 15.33 8.01
C PRO A 357 24.99 13.89 7.51
N PHE A 358 24.68 13.71 6.23
CA PHE A 358 24.49 12.38 5.65
C PHE A 358 25.77 11.77 5.06
N ALA A 359 26.74 12.58 4.72
CA ALA A 359 28.07 12.10 4.26
C ALA A 359 28.82 11.35 5.38
N GLU A 360 28.48 11.62 6.65
CA GLU A 360 29.14 11.07 7.84
C GLU A 360 28.29 10.00 8.57
N SER A 361 27.18 9.58 7.96
CA SER A 361 26.25 8.62 8.58
C SER A 361 26.91 7.29 8.88
N SER A 362 26.69 6.77 10.09
CA SER A 362 27.05 5.40 10.49
C SER A 362 26.29 4.32 9.73
N ARG A 363 25.31 4.69 8.91
CA ARG A 363 24.50 3.79 8.09
C ARG A 363 24.60 4.20 6.62
N PRO A 364 25.60 3.69 5.95
CA PRO A 364 25.89 4.10 4.59
C PRO A 364 24.91 3.55 3.54
N HIS A 365 24.14 2.48 3.86
CA HIS A 365 23.35 1.80 2.84
C HIS A 365 22.02 2.50 2.60
N ARG A 366 21.87 3.13 1.45
CA ARG A 366 20.63 3.76 0.97
C ARG A 366 19.75 2.80 0.19
N TYR A 367 20.41 1.90 -0.53
CA TYR A 367 19.77 0.91 -1.39
C TYR A 367 20.34 -0.45 -0.99
N ARG A 368 19.47 -1.32 -0.50
CA ARG A 368 19.85 -2.67 -0.07
C ARG A 368 19.07 -3.69 -0.86
N ILE A 369 19.78 -4.59 -1.52
CA ILE A 369 19.20 -5.67 -2.30
C ILE A 369 19.73 -7.00 -1.75
N GLY A 370 18.85 -7.90 -1.41
CA GLY A 370 19.18 -9.20 -0.82
C GLY A 370 19.85 -10.17 -1.78
N PRO A 371 20.40 -11.30 -1.27
CA PRO A 371 21.36 -12.13 -1.98
C PRO A 371 20.81 -12.85 -3.21
N ARG A 372 19.53 -13.17 -3.23
CA ARG A 372 18.87 -13.79 -4.40
C ARG A 372 18.10 -12.82 -5.24
N GLY A 373 18.32 -11.54 -4.99
CA GLY A 373 17.52 -10.42 -5.36
C GLY A 373 17.11 -10.34 -6.82
N PRO A 374 16.14 -9.43 -7.09
CA PRO A 374 15.64 -9.20 -8.43
C PRO A 374 16.72 -8.65 -9.36
N LEU A 375 16.42 -8.61 -10.66
CA LEU A 375 17.19 -7.79 -11.59
C LEU A 375 16.99 -6.32 -11.23
N VAL A 376 18.06 -5.59 -11.01
CA VAL A 376 18.03 -4.18 -10.61
C VAL A 376 18.50 -3.31 -11.77
N ARG A 377 17.75 -2.25 -12.04
CA ARG A 377 18.10 -1.29 -13.08
C ARG A 377 17.90 0.14 -12.60
N TYR A 378 18.87 1.00 -12.91
CA TYR A 378 18.79 2.44 -12.74
C TYR A 378 19.06 3.09 -14.08
N ASP A 379 18.11 3.85 -14.60
CA ASP A 379 18.22 4.57 -15.87
C ASP A 379 18.11 6.07 -15.63
N SER A 380 19.04 6.84 -16.15
CA SER A 380 19.03 8.31 -16.11
C SER A 380 18.86 8.90 -14.70
N CYS A 381 19.27 8.18 -13.68
CA CYS A 381 19.10 8.59 -12.29
C CYS A 381 20.27 9.40 -11.76
N GLN A 382 19.98 10.31 -10.82
CA GLN A 382 20.98 10.94 -9.98
C GLN A 382 20.98 10.27 -8.62
N LEU A 383 22.05 9.55 -8.28
CA LEU A 383 22.10 8.67 -7.13
C LEU A 383 23.20 9.08 -6.13
N SER A 384 22.94 8.84 -4.85
CA SER A 384 23.87 9.07 -3.77
C SER A 384 23.83 7.95 -2.73
N GLY A 385 24.78 7.99 -1.77
CA GLY A 385 24.87 6.99 -0.70
C GLY A 385 25.45 5.66 -1.19
N GLN A 386 25.41 4.65 -0.34
CA GLN A 386 25.90 3.32 -0.67
C GLN A 386 24.78 2.43 -1.16
N HIS A 387 25.07 1.69 -2.22
CA HIS A 387 24.25 0.63 -2.77
C HIS A 387 24.85 -0.71 -2.36
N PHE A 388 24.13 -1.46 -1.58
CA PHE A 388 24.58 -2.73 -1.04
C PHE A 388 23.84 -3.89 -1.70
N TYR A 389 24.60 -4.81 -2.27
CA TYR A 389 24.10 -6.02 -2.90
C TYR A 389 24.63 -7.21 -2.10
N GLU A 390 23.72 -7.90 -1.38
CA GLU A 390 24.11 -9.08 -0.61
C GLU A 390 24.54 -10.22 -1.54
N GLU A 391 25.56 -10.96 -1.12
CA GLU A 391 26.04 -12.14 -1.81
C GLU A 391 25.64 -13.39 -1.01
N ASP A 392 25.26 -14.45 -1.69
CA ASP A 392 25.30 -15.81 -1.18
C ASP A 392 26.25 -16.65 -2.01
N GLY A 393 26.53 -17.89 -1.60
CA GLY A 393 27.53 -18.73 -2.27
C GLY A 393 27.26 -19.01 -3.75
N ASP A 394 26.05 -18.78 -4.23
CA ASP A 394 25.64 -18.96 -5.63
C ASP A 394 25.67 -17.66 -6.44
N GLY A 395 26.02 -16.58 -5.78
CA GLY A 395 26.09 -15.24 -6.36
C GLY A 395 25.07 -14.27 -5.78
N GLY A 396 25.05 -13.05 -6.24
CA GLY A 396 24.17 -11.99 -5.77
C GLY A 396 23.29 -11.45 -6.87
N PRO A 397 22.48 -10.42 -6.58
CA PRO A 397 21.64 -9.75 -7.56
C PRO A 397 22.49 -9.14 -8.66
N LYS A 398 21.92 -9.03 -9.86
CA LYS A 398 22.51 -8.32 -10.99
C LYS A 398 21.99 -6.90 -11.03
N ALA A 399 22.87 -5.92 -11.15
CA ALA A 399 22.50 -4.52 -11.25
C ALA A 399 23.14 -3.85 -12.46
N ARG A 400 22.38 -2.98 -13.10
CA ARG A 400 22.85 -2.14 -14.20
C ARG A 400 22.49 -0.69 -13.92
N TYR A 401 23.50 0.17 -14.09
CA TYR A 401 23.37 1.62 -14.10
C TYR A 401 23.61 2.11 -15.51
N ASP A 402 22.66 2.86 -16.06
CA ASP A 402 22.67 3.35 -17.42
C ASP A 402 22.45 4.87 -17.41
N MET A 403 23.39 5.63 -17.96
CA MET A 403 23.36 7.10 -18.03
C MET A 403 23.13 7.79 -16.66
N CYS A 404 23.61 7.20 -15.57
CA CYS A 404 23.39 7.72 -14.22
C CYS A 404 24.48 8.71 -13.81
N LEU A 405 24.11 9.68 -12.97
CA LEU A 405 25.05 10.55 -12.25
C LEU A 405 25.25 10.01 -10.83
N LEU A 406 26.45 9.50 -10.54
CA LEU A 406 26.82 8.98 -9.22
C LEU A 406 27.56 10.06 -8.45
N ARG A 407 26.97 10.54 -7.37
CA ARG A 407 27.52 11.69 -6.63
C ARG A 407 28.31 11.24 -5.41
N ASN A 408 29.51 11.87 -5.26
CA ASN A 408 30.34 11.83 -4.06
C ASN A 408 31.00 10.50 -3.71
N HIS A 409 31.11 9.55 -4.63
CA HIS A 409 31.70 8.26 -4.34
C HIS A 409 32.56 7.77 -5.52
N SER A 410 33.67 7.14 -5.20
CA SER A 410 34.29 6.20 -6.14
C SER A 410 33.34 5.00 -6.30
N THR A 411 33.32 4.34 -7.42
CA THR A 411 32.57 3.11 -7.63
C THR A 411 32.79 2.08 -6.52
N ARG A 412 34.02 2.02 -5.98
CA ARG A 412 34.37 1.15 -4.87
C ARG A 412 33.61 1.47 -3.57
N ASP A 413 33.37 2.75 -3.30
CA ASP A 413 32.68 3.20 -2.10
C ASP A 413 31.16 3.23 -2.30
N PHE A 414 30.72 3.42 -3.54
CA PHE A 414 29.32 3.45 -3.92
C PHE A 414 28.68 2.06 -3.90
N ILE A 415 29.38 1.04 -4.44
CA ILE A 415 28.90 -0.34 -4.51
C ILE A 415 29.62 -1.21 -3.48
N LYS A 416 28.84 -1.93 -2.68
CA LYS A 416 29.33 -2.93 -1.75
C LYS A 416 28.68 -4.28 -2.03
N GLY A 417 29.46 -5.36 -1.92
CA GLY A 417 28.97 -6.74 -1.97
C GLY A 417 28.57 -7.26 -3.37
N ALA A 418 29.00 -6.63 -4.46
CA ALA A 418 28.43 -6.93 -5.78
C ALA A 418 29.10 -8.07 -6.56
N GLY A 419 30.25 -8.58 -6.13
CA GLY A 419 30.93 -9.72 -6.78
C GLY A 419 31.14 -9.61 -8.30
N GLY A 420 31.29 -8.40 -8.85
CA GLY A 420 31.46 -8.18 -10.29
C GLY A 420 30.20 -8.25 -11.15
N ARG A 421 29.02 -8.26 -10.54
CA ARG A 421 27.71 -8.35 -11.24
C ARG A 421 27.04 -7.00 -11.46
N VAL A 422 27.70 -5.94 -11.10
CA VAL A 422 27.23 -4.57 -11.35
C VAL A 422 27.92 -4.04 -12.60
N SER A 423 27.13 -3.49 -13.49
CA SER A 423 27.62 -2.85 -14.71
C SER A 423 27.21 -1.38 -14.74
N PHE A 424 28.11 -0.55 -15.26
CA PHE A 424 27.88 0.87 -15.49
C PHE A 424 28.02 1.15 -16.99
N VAL A 425 27.06 1.85 -17.56
CA VAL A 425 27.05 2.24 -18.97
C VAL A 425 26.82 3.74 -19.03
N ASP A 426 27.74 4.45 -19.65
CA ASP A 426 27.70 5.90 -19.88
C ASP A 426 27.38 6.74 -18.62
N CYS A 427 27.86 6.28 -17.45
CA CYS A 427 27.62 6.94 -16.16
C CYS A 427 28.72 7.99 -15.88
N LEU A 428 28.34 9.09 -15.23
CA LEU A 428 29.24 10.10 -14.72
C LEU A 428 29.52 9.87 -13.22
N GLY A 429 30.82 10.03 -12.82
CA GLY A 429 31.23 9.86 -11.43
C GLY A 429 31.44 8.40 -11.00
N ALA A 430 31.42 7.48 -11.95
CA ALA A 430 31.68 6.05 -11.71
C ALA A 430 33.15 5.70 -11.81
#